data_a85dee50419c8b52a87576912a3c859c
#
_entry.id   a85dee50419c8b52a87576912a3c859c
#
_cell.length_a   1.000
_cell.length_b   1.000
_cell.length_c   1.000
_cell.angle_alpha   90.00
_cell.angle_beta   90.00
_cell.angle_gamma   90.00
#
_symmetry.space_group_name_H-M   'P 1'
#
loop_
_entity.id
_entity.type
_entity.pdbx_description
1 polymer ?
#
loop_
_entity_poly.entity_id
_entity_poly.type
_entity_poly.pdbx_seq_one_letter_code
_entity_poly.pdbx_strand_id
1 'polypeptide(L)'
;MKRIILTRGIPASGKSTWAKQEVLKDPEHSVRINRDDLRNMSGKYWVPAREDYIIACRNQLLNLAICVGFDTIIIDDMNLNPKDFEYISVVVDKANKIIKDTKNQYKIEIKDFTNVPLNICIERDSKRENPIGENVIRDIFNKYKELYNLKETSNE
;
A
#
# COMPACT_ATOMS: atom_id res chain seq x y z
N MET A 1 -18.94 -8.69 -5.00
CA MET A 1 -18.44 -7.58 -4.18
C MET A 1 -17.20 -6.97 -4.82
N LYS A 2 -17.07 -5.67 -4.70
CA LYS A 2 -15.89 -4.92 -5.10
C LYS A 2 -14.75 -5.12 -4.11
N ARG A 3 -13.53 -4.80 -4.50
CA ARG A 3 -12.33 -5.14 -3.73
C ARG A 3 -11.49 -3.90 -3.42
N ILE A 4 -11.08 -3.77 -2.17
CA ILE A 4 -10.01 -2.86 -1.76
C ILE A 4 -8.84 -3.74 -1.32
N ILE A 5 -7.75 -3.69 -2.07
CA ILE A 5 -6.58 -4.54 -1.85
C ILE A 5 -5.47 -3.69 -1.25
N LEU A 6 -5.01 -4.05 -0.05
CA LEU A 6 -3.83 -3.46 0.57
C LEU A 6 -2.63 -4.37 0.30
N THR A 7 -1.62 -3.85 -0.38
CA THR A 7 -0.32 -4.53 -0.42
C THR A 7 0.36 -4.39 0.93
N ARG A 8 1.02 -5.41 1.42
CA ARG A 8 1.71 -5.39 2.73
C ARG A 8 3.11 -5.92 2.62
N GLY A 9 4.10 -5.14 3.02
CA GLY A 9 5.50 -5.54 3.03
C GLY A 9 6.45 -4.34 3.13
N ILE A 10 7.71 -4.63 3.44
CA ILE A 10 8.77 -3.64 3.49
C ILE A 10 9.11 -3.10 2.09
N PRO A 11 9.87 -1.99 1.97
CA PRO A 11 10.27 -1.46 0.67
C PRO A 11 11.00 -2.51 -0.17
N ALA A 12 10.83 -2.46 -1.48
CA ALA A 12 11.44 -3.36 -2.47
C ALA A 12 11.00 -4.84 -2.36
N SER A 13 9.89 -5.14 -1.72
CA SER A 13 9.33 -6.50 -1.66
C SER A 13 8.52 -6.92 -2.89
N GLY A 14 8.33 -6.02 -3.87
CA GLY A 14 7.61 -6.33 -5.12
C GLY A 14 6.17 -5.82 -5.17
N LYS A 15 5.71 -5.09 -4.17
CA LYS A 15 4.33 -4.57 -4.07
C LYS A 15 3.91 -3.75 -5.28
N SER A 16 4.70 -2.72 -5.62
CA SER A 16 4.34 -1.79 -6.70
C SER A 16 4.40 -2.45 -8.07
N THR A 17 5.32 -3.37 -8.29
CA THR A 17 5.38 -4.16 -9.53
C THR A 17 4.09 -4.96 -9.72
N TRP A 18 3.67 -5.67 -8.67
CA TRP A 18 2.43 -6.42 -8.69
C TRP A 18 1.20 -5.50 -8.87
N ALA A 19 1.12 -4.42 -8.10
CA ALA A 19 -0.02 -3.50 -8.14
C ALA A 19 -0.23 -2.87 -9.53
N LYS A 20 0.86 -2.45 -10.17
CA LYS A 20 0.83 -1.90 -11.54
C LYS A 20 0.36 -2.94 -12.56
N GLN A 21 0.83 -4.18 -12.46
CA GLN A 21 0.39 -5.26 -13.33
C GLN A 21 -1.09 -5.62 -13.10
N GLU A 22 -1.54 -5.60 -11.86
CA GLU A 22 -2.93 -5.91 -11.51
C GLU A 22 -3.92 -4.89 -12.10
N VAL A 23 -3.60 -3.60 -12.01
CA VAL A 23 -4.43 -2.54 -12.63
C VAL A 23 -4.52 -2.69 -14.14
N LEU A 24 -3.44 -3.13 -14.80
CA LEU A 24 -3.43 -3.30 -16.27
C LEU A 24 -4.35 -4.42 -16.77
N LYS A 25 -4.83 -5.31 -15.89
CA LYS A 25 -5.78 -6.36 -16.26
C LYS A 25 -7.17 -5.79 -16.58
N ASP A 26 -7.54 -4.72 -15.91
CA ASP A 26 -8.81 -4.01 -16.12
C ASP A 26 -8.67 -2.52 -15.76
N PRO A 27 -7.99 -1.75 -16.63
CA PRO A 27 -7.64 -0.36 -16.31
C PRO A 27 -8.84 0.59 -16.27
N GLU A 28 -9.97 0.21 -16.85
CA GLU A 28 -11.20 1.02 -16.81
C GLU A 28 -11.92 0.95 -15.45
N HIS A 29 -11.78 -0.19 -14.76
CA HIS A 29 -12.50 -0.45 -13.50
C HIS A 29 -11.58 -0.63 -12.29
N SER A 30 -10.28 -0.37 -12.46
CA SER A 30 -9.28 -0.51 -11.40
C SER A 30 -8.47 0.76 -11.23
N VAL A 31 -8.04 1.02 -10.00
CA VAL A 31 -7.19 2.17 -9.67
C VAL A 31 -6.15 1.80 -8.61
N ARG A 32 -4.96 2.37 -8.74
CA ARG A 32 -3.87 2.24 -7.78
C ARG A 32 -3.63 3.57 -7.09
N ILE A 33 -3.48 3.54 -5.78
CA ILE A 33 -3.16 4.69 -4.93
C ILE A 33 -1.85 4.38 -4.22
N ASN A 34 -0.87 5.28 -4.33
CA ASN A 34 0.47 5.08 -3.77
C ASN A 34 1.03 6.39 -3.20
N ARG A 35 1.46 6.38 -1.93
CA ARG A 35 1.99 7.58 -1.27
C ARG A 35 3.33 8.03 -1.85
N ASP A 36 4.17 7.12 -2.33
CA ASP A 36 5.44 7.49 -2.95
C ASP A 36 5.24 8.30 -4.24
N ASP A 37 4.25 7.93 -5.05
CA ASP A 37 3.88 8.70 -6.24
C ASP A 37 3.35 10.10 -5.86
N LEU A 38 2.58 10.21 -4.78
CA LEU A 38 2.13 11.50 -4.25
C LEU A 38 3.30 12.37 -3.75
N ARG A 39 4.29 11.76 -3.10
CA ARG A 39 5.52 12.46 -2.67
C ARG A 39 6.31 12.96 -3.88
N ASN A 40 6.50 12.13 -4.88
CA ASN A 40 7.20 12.50 -6.11
C ASN A 40 6.49 13.62 -6.88
N MET A 41 5.17 13.53 -7.00
CA MET A 41 4.35 14.57 -7.62
C MET A 41 4.46 15.92 -6.90
N SER A 42 4.67 15.89 -5.59
CA SER A 42 4.78 17.10 -4.75
C SER A 42 6.18 17.75 -4.77
N GLY A 43 7.07 17.29 -5.61
CA GLY A 43 8.44 17.83 -5.80
C GLY A 43 9.48 16.99 -5.06
N LYS A 44 9.95 17.43 -3.90
CA LYS A 44 10.92 16.68 -3.12
C LYS A 44 10.26 15.45 -2.48
N TYR A 45 10.86 14.26 -2.64
CA TYR A 45 10.31 12.99 -2.18
C TYR A 45 10.04 12.97 -0.67
N TRP A 46 11.06 13.30 0.15
CA TRP A 46 10.91 13.22 1.60
C TRP A 46 10.96 14.60 2.26
N VAL A 47 9.82 15.01 2.79
CA VAL A 47 9.65 16.23 3.59
C VAL A 47 8.76 15.87 4.79
N PRO A 48 9.33 15.64 5.99
CA PRO A 48 8.55 15.19 7.15
C PRO A 48 7.34 16.06 7.47
N ALA A 49 7.50 17.38 7.38
CA ALA A 49 6.41 18.34 7.62
C ALA A 49 5.23 18.23 6.64
N ARG A 50 5.41 17.54 5.52
CA ARG A 50 4.38 17.34 4.48
C ARG A 50 3.67 16.00 4.59
N GLU A 51 4.11 15.08 5.46
CA GLU A 51 3.57 13.72 5.51
C GLU A 51 2.09 13.68 5.88
N ASP A 52 1.61 14.56 6.73
CA ASP A 52 0.17 14.67 7.03
C ASP A 52 -0.66 15.02 5.79
N TYR A 53 -0.14 15.90 4.94
CA TYR A 53 -0.75 16.21 3.64
C TYR A 53 -0.78 14.99 2.71
N ILE A 54 0.31 14.24 2.61
CA ILE A 54 0.40 13.02 1.80
C ILE A 54 -0.63 11.98 2.25
N ILE A 55 -0.73 11.77 3.56
CA ILE A 55 -1.73 10.84 4.14
C ILE A 55 -3.15 11.32 3.83
N ALA A 56 -3.42 12.62 3.99
CA ALA A 56 -4.72 13.20 3.66
C ALA A 56 -5.08 13.03 2.18
N CYS A 57 -4.13 13.24 1.28
CA CYS A 57 -4.32 13.01 -0.16
C CYS A 57 -4.66 11.55 -0.45
N ARG A 58 -3.91 10.58 0.11
CA ARG A 58 -4.20 9.16 -0.03
C ARG A 58 -5.62 8.84 0.42
N ASN A 59 -6.04 9.38 1.56
CA ASN A 59 -7.35 9.14 2.12
C ASN A 59 -8.47 9.73 1.25
N GLN A 60 -8.27 10.93 0.71
CA GLN A 60 -9.23 11.54 -0.23
C GLN A 60 -9.32 10.75 -1.54
N LEU A 61 -8.20 10.27 -2.07
CA LEU A 61 -8.21 9.43 -3.26
C LEU A 61 -8.98 8.12 -3.03
N LEU A 62 -8.86 7.51 -1.85
CA LEU A 62 -9.65 6.33 -1.49
C LEU A 62 -11.15 6.66 -1.48
N ASN A 63 -11.55 7.74 -0.82
CA ASN A 63 -12.95 8.17 -0.78
C ASN A 63 -13.50 8.44 -2.18
N LEU A 64 -12.75 9.13 -3.03
CA LEU A 64 -13.13 9.41 -4.41
C LEU A 64 -13.24 8.13 -5.24
N ALA A 65 -12.33 7.20 -5.10
CA ALA A 65 -12.35 5.92 -5.80
C ALA A 65 -13.60 5.10 -5.43
N ILE A 66 -13.99 5.09 -4.16
CA ILE A 66 -15.23 4.47 -3.68
C ILE A 66 -16.46 5.18 -4.27
N CYS A 67 -16.47 6.51 -4.27
CA CYS A 67 -17.58 7.30 -4.82
C CYS A 67 -17.76 7.09 -6.33
N VAL A 68 -16.64 7.02 -7.08
CA VAL A 68 -16.67 6.70 -8.52
C VAL A 68 -17.14 5.27 -8.75
N GLY A 69 -16.88 4.38 -7.83
CA GLY A 69 -17.35 3.00 -7.87
C GLY A 69 -16.42 2.04 -8.59
N PHE A 70 -15.10 2.24 -8.53
CA PHE A 70 -14.14 1.28 -9.07
C PHE A 70 -14.36 -0.12 -8.50
N ASP A 71 -14.22 -1.14 -9.33
CA ASP A 71 -14.37 -2.55 -8.92
C ASP A 71 -13.19 -3.02 -8.09
N THR A 72 -11.99 -2.52 -8.41
CA THR A 72 -10.76 -2.83 -7.67
C THR A 72 -9.99 -1.55 -7.34
N ILE A 73 -9.77 -1.32 -6.05
CA ILE A 73 -8.96 -0.22 -5.54
C ILE A 73 -7.75 -0.82 -4.83
N ILE A 74 -6.55 -0.48 -5.29
CA ILE A 74 -5.31 -1.00 -4.71
C ILE A 74 -4.63 0.12 -3.91
N ILE A 75 -4.50 -0.08 -2.61
CA ILE A 75 -3.69 0.78 -1.73
C ILE A 75 -2.28 0.19 -1.70
N ASP A 76 -1.42 0.69 -2.57
CA ASP A 76 -0.06 0.21 -2.78
C ASP A 76 0.92 1.00 -1.90
N ASP A 77 0.84 0.74 -0.61
CA ASP A 77 1.74 1.26 0.42
C ASP A 77 2.33 0.08 1.21
N MET A 78 3.16 0.34 2.20
CA MET A 78 3.69 -0.74 3.07
C MET A 78 2.58 -1.40 3.88
N ASN A 79 1.60 -0.64 4.33
CA ASN A 79 0.45 -1.09 5.14
C ASN A 79 0.86 -1.97 6.34
N LEU A 80 2.01 -1.65 6.93
CA LEU A 80 2.57 -2.33 8.10
C LEU A 80 2.08 -1.73 9.41
N ASN A 81 1.72 -0.43 9.41
CA ASN A 81 1.17 0.20 10.59
C ASN A 81 -0.30 -0.21 10.77
N PRO A 82 -0.67 -0.88 11.88
CA PRO A 82 -2.05 -1.30 12.13
C PRO A 82 -3.08 -0.18 12.07
N LYS A 83 -2.68 1.06 12.39
CA LYS A 83 -3.56 2.24 12.30
C LYS A 83 -4.03 2.54 10.88
N ASP A 84 -3.20 2.28 9.87
CA ASP A 84 -3.61 2.44 8.46
C ASP A 84 -4.73 1.47 8.09
N PHE A 85 -4.60 0.22 8.48
CA PHE A 85 -5.66 -0.78 8.26
C PHE A 85 -6.96 -0.41 9.00
N GLU A 86 -6.85 -0.01 10.25
CA GLU A 86 -8.00 0.42 11.07
C GLU A 86 -8.75 1.59 10.40
N TYR A 87 -8.02 2.61 9.96
CA TYR A 87 -8.61 3.75 9.26
C TYR A 87 -9.35 3.31 7.99
N ILE A 88 -8.71 2.50 7.14
CA ILE A 88 -9.31 2.01 5.91
C ILE A 88 -10.56 1.17 6.19
N SER A 89 -10.53 0.32 7.22
CA SER A 89 -11.68 -0.48 7.64
C SER A 89 -12.87 0.39 8.03
N VAL A 90 -12.64 1.45 8.78
CA VAL A 90 -13.70 2.41 9.18
C VAL A 90 -14.30 3.10 7.96
N VAL A 91 -13.48 3.53 7.01
CA VAL A 91 -13.95 4.16 5.77
C VAL A 91 -14.81 3.20 4.96
N VAL A 92 -14.38 1.96 4.79
CA VAL A 92 -15.09 0.92 4.04
C VAL A 92 -16.42 0.56 4.72
N ASP A 93 -16.42 0.40 6.03
CA ASP A 93 -17.64 0.10 6.78
C ASP A 93 -18.69 1.21 6.64
N LYS A 94 -18.26 2.47 6.71
CA LYS A 94 -19.14 3.62 6.49
C LYS A 94 -19.71 3.64 5.07
N ALA A 95 -18.88 3.40 4.06
CA ALA A 95 -19.31 3.32 2.67
C ALA A 95 -20.32 2.20 2.46
N ASN A 96 -20.05 1.01 2.98
CA ASN A 96 -20.93 -0.15 2.83
C ASN A 96 -22.28 0.02 3.53
N LYS A 97 -22.38 0.81 4.60
CA LYS A 97 -23.66 1.16 5.22
C LYS A 97 -24.55 2.00 4.31
N ILE A 98 -23.97 2.81 3.43
CA ILE A 98 -24.68 3.66 2.49
C ILE A 98 -25.03 2.88 1.21
N ILE A 99 -24.14 2.00 0.77
CA ILE A 99 -24.30 1.19 -0.45
C ILE A 99 -25.28 0.05 -0.15
N LYS A 100 -26.51 0.17 -0.66
CA LYS A 100 -27.56 -0.82 -0.40
C LYS A 100 -27.39 -2.12 -1.17
N ASP A 101 -26.88 -2.03 -2.40
CA ASP A 101 -26.62 -3.22 -3.23
C ASP A 101 -25.33 -3.90 -2.81
N THR A 102 -25.44 -5.09 -2.26
CA THR A 102 -24.30 -5.87 -1.77
C THR A 102 -23.24 -6.16 -2.85
N LYS A 103 -23.65 -6.22 -4.13
CA LYS A 103 -22.69 -6.37 -5.25
C LYS A 103 -21.73 -5.21 -5.37
N ASN A 104 -22.17 -4.02 -4.98
CA ASN A 104 -21.39 -2.79 -5.04
C ASN A 104 -20.67 -2.46 -3.73
N GLN A 105 -20.88 -3.24 -2.69
CA GLN A 105 -20.12 -3.11 -1.45
C GLN A 105 -18.70 -3.61 -1.61
N TYR A 106 -17.81 -3.09 -0.79
CA TYR A 106 -16.38 -3.40 -0.81
C TYR A 106 -16.01 -4.40 0.27
N LYS A 107 -15.10 -5.31 -0.05
CA LYS A 107 -14.35 -6.11 0.92
C LYS A 107 -12.88 -5.73 0.89
N ILE A 108 -12.23 -5.79 2.05
CA ILE A 108 -10.80 -5.55 2.18
C ILE A 108 -10.06 -6.86 2.03
N GLU A 109 -9.03 -6.86 1.21
CA GLU A 109 -8.11 -7.98 1.01
C GLU A 109 -6.67 -7.53 1.25
N ILE A 110 -5.85 -8.41 1.80
CA ILE A 110 -4.42 -8.17 1.96
C ILE A 110 -3.67 -8.98 0.90
N LYS A 111 -2.89 -8.28 0.07
CA LYS A 111 -1.87 -8.90 -0.77
C LYS A 111 -0.55 -8.86 -0.03
N ASP A 112 -0.17 -10.02 0.46
CA ASP A 112 0.94 -10.15 1.40
C ASP A 112 2.28 -10.36 0.70
N PHE A 113 3.25 -9.51 1.03
CA PHE A 113 4.64 -9.56 0.62
C PHE A 113 5.59 -9.62 1.83
N THR A 114 5.07 -9.90 3.02
CA THR A 114 5.88 -9.97 4.25
C THR A 114 6.80 -11.18 4.28
N ASN A 115 6.56 -12.16 3.40
CA ASN A 115 7.39 -13.35 3.22
C ASN A 115 8.67 -13.10 2.39
N VAL A 116 8.82 -11.94 1.77
CA VAL A 116 10.03 -11.59 1.03
C VAL A 116 11.13 -11.20 2.03
N PRO A 117 12.28 -11.91 2.07
CA PRO A 117 13.30 -11.66 3.08
C PRO A 117 13.96 -10.29 2.95
N LEU A 118 14.45 -9.77 4.07
CA LEU A 118 15.13 -8.48 4.14
C LEU A 118 16.32 -8.38 3.17
N ASN A 119 17.16 -9.42 3.10
CA ASN A 119 18.32 -9.42 2.22
C ASN A 119 17.95 -9.27 0.74
N ILE A 120 16.84 -9.86 0.31
CA ILE A 120 16.32 -9.72 -1.06
C ILE A 120 15.82 -8.30 -1.31
N CYS A 121 15.13 -7.73 -0.34
CA CYS A 121 14.64 -6.35 -0.45
C CYS A 121 15.78 -5.34 -0.54
N ILE A 122 16.82 -5.49 0.28
CA ILE A 122 18.02 -4.64 0.23
C ILE A 122 18.73 -4.77 -1.12
N GLU A 123 18.92 -5.99 -1.63
CA GLU A 123 19.52 -6.21 -2.94
C GLU A 123 18.70 -5.54 -4.06
N ARG A 124 17.40 -5.72 -4.08
CA ARG A 124 16.52 -5.09 -5.07
C ARG A 124 16.55 -3.57 -5.00
N ASP A 125 16.52 -3.02 -3.79
CA ASP A 125 16.58 -1.57 -3.59
C ASP A 125 17.89 -0.97 -4.12
N SER A 126 19.01 -1.64 -3.89
CA SER A 126 20.34 -1.17 -4.35
C SER A 126 20.45 -1.02 -5.87
N LYS A 127 19.59 -1.71 -6.63
CA LYS A 127 19.54 -1.66 -8.09
C LYS A 127 18.58 -0.62 -8.64
N ARG A 128 17.85 0.11 -7.78
CA ARG A 128 16.94 1.17 -8.21
C ARG A 128 17.70 2.42 -8.60
N GLU A 129 17.13 3.19 -9.52
CA GLU A 129 17.66 4.51 -9.88
C GLU A 129 17.72 5.45 -8.66
N ASN A 130 16.66 5.42 -7.83
CA ASN A 130 16.57 6.20 -6.60
C ASN A 130 16.35 5.26 -5.41
N PRO A 131 17.41 4.63 -4.88
CA PRO A 131 17.29 3.70 -3.76
C PRO A 131 16.87 4.41 -2.48
N ILE A 132 16.05 3.74 -1.68
CA ILE A 132 15.67 4.21 -0.35
C ILE A 132 16.85 4.12 0.62
N GLY A 133 17.66 3.10 0.47
CA GLY A 133 18.85 2.83 1.26
C GLY A 133 18.64 1.74 2.33
N GLU A 134 19.69 0.98 2.54
CA GLU A 134 19.69 -0.18 3.45
C GLU A 134 19.31 0.20 4.88
N ASN A 135 19.83 1.32 5.41
CA ASN A 135 19.57 1.72 6.78
C ASN A 135 18.09 2.00 7.03
N VAL A 136 17.42 2.68 6.10
CA VAL A 136 15.99 2.98 6.20
C VAL A 136 15.17 1.69 6.13
N ILE A 137 15.52 0.77 5.24
CA ILE A 137 14.83 -0.52 5.09
C ILE A 137 15.01 -1.36 6.36
N ARG A 138 16.21 -1.39 6.94
CA ARG A 138 16.48 -2.10 8.21
C ARG A 138 15.70 -1.50 9.38
N ASP A 139 15.60 -0.19 9.47
CA ASP A 139 14.81 0.47 10.52
C ASP A 139 13.33 0.08 10.44
N ILE A 140 12.77 0.07 9.23
CA ILE A 140 11.39 -0.38 8.99
C ILE A 140 11.24 -1.87 9.35
N PHE A 141 12.16 -2.70 8.90
CA PHE A 141 12.17 -4.13 9.21
C PHE A 141 12.19 -4.37 10.72
N ASN A 142 13.10 -3.74 11.44
CA ASN A 142 13.22 -3.90 12.89
C ASN A 142 11.96 -3.44 13.63
N LYS A 143 11.32 -2.38 13.15
CA LYS A 143 10.08 -1.88 13.74
C LYS A 143 8.92 -2.86 13.65
N TYR A 144 8.82 -3.61 12.57
CA TYR A 144 7.68 -4.50 12.28
C TYR A 144 8.03 -6.00 12.30
N LYS A 145 9.28 -6.35 12.57
CA LYS A 145 9.78 -7.72 12.56
C LYS A 145 8.93 -8.67 13.40
N GLU A 146 8.67 -8.30 14.65
CA GLU A 146 7.90 -9.14 15.59
C GLU A 146 6.42 -9.25 15.16
N LEU A 147 5.83 -8.13 14.77
CA LEU A 147 4.40 -8.06 14.46
C LEU A 147 4.02 -8.94 13.26
N TYR A 148 4.87 -9.00 12.25
CA TYR A 148 4.60 -9.74 11.00
C TYR A 148 5.52 -10.95 10.81
N ASN A 149 6.34 -11.29 11.80
CA ASN A 149 7.30 -12.40 11.73
C ASN A 149 8.20 -12.32 10.47
N LEU A 150 8.76 -11.13 10.23
CA LEU A 150 9.61 -10.87 9.09
C LEU A 150 10.94 -11.62 9.19
N LYS A 151 11.46 -12.10 8.07
CA LYS A 151 12.69 -12.88 7.98
C LYS A 151 13.83 -12.06 7.37
N GLU A 152 15.05 -12.25 7.88
CA GLU A 152 16.24 -11.63 7.32
C GLU A 152 16.72 -12.35 6.04
N THR A 153 16.62 -13.67 6.04
CA THR A 153 17.04 -14.54 4.94
C THR A 153 15.99 -15.59 4.62
N SER A 154 16.10 -16.22 3.44
CA SER A 154 15.20 -17.30 3.02
C SER A 154 15.34 -18.59 3.85
N ASN A 155 16.41 -18.72 4.64
CA ASN A 155 16.72 -19.92 5.42
C ASN A 155 16.24 -19.87 6.88
N GLU A 156 15.53 -18.82 7.26
CA GLU A 156 14.96 -18.65 8.60
C GLU A 156 13.59 -19.28 8.77
#